data_e380e637d06e8760aece055efd50b90e
#
_entry.id   e380e637d06e8760aece055efd50b90e
#
_cell.length_a   1.000
_cell.length_b   1.000
_cell.length_c   1.000
_cell.angle_alpha   90.00
_cell.angle_beta   90.00
_cell.angle_gamma   90.00
#
_symmetry.space_group_name_H-M   'P 1'
#
loop_
_entity.id
_entity.type
_entity.pdbx_description
1 polymer ?
#
loop_
_entity_poly.entity_id
_entity_poly.type
_entity_poly.pdbx_seq_one_letter_code
_entity_poly.pdbx_strand_id
1 'polypeptide(L)'
;MARAFDSALRDGLTFIPLMQKRLGAIETRGRRGVAMMRQLLLQREIGAGLTESPLEARVERALIRRGLEPPRRQHTVTCPDGTRLRIDFAWPAQKVGIEADGFRWHSDLEQWQRDARKHNLLQEMGWKMVRATDRSLCQDPDALPRQVAGLLGHVRLPLEA
;
A
#
# COMPACT_ATOMS: atom_id res chain seq x y z
N MET A 1 -22.61 10.42 9.54
CA MET A 1 -21.69 10.40 8.38
C MET A 1 -20.27 9.99 8.79
N ALA A 2 -19.61 10.64 9.77
CA ALA A 2 -18.25 10.28 10.21
C ALA A 2 -18.11 8.80 10.61
N ARG A 3 -18.98 8.28 11.48
CA ARG A 3 -18.95 6.86 11.91
C ARG A 3 -19.09 5.87 10.74
N ALA A 4 -19.97 6.15 9.78
CA ALA A 4 -20.16 5.29 8.61
C ALA A 4 -18.92 5.32 7.69
N PHE A 5 -18.29 6.49 7.56
CA PHE A 5 -17.05 6.64 6.80
C PHE A 5 -15.89 5.90 7.48
N ASP A 6 -15.75 6.01 8.80
CA ASP A 6 -14.74 5.28 9.57
C ASP A 6 -14.94 3.76 9.51
N SER A 7 -16.20 3.30 9.54
CA SER A 7 -16.52 1.88 9.31
C SER A 7 -16.11 1.45 7.92
N ALA A 8 -16.49 2.19 6.88
CA ALA A 8 -16.15 1.87 5.50
C ALA A 8 -14.62 1.81 5.26
N LEU A 9 -13.84 2.68 5.92
CA LEU A 9 -12.39 2.62 5.87
C LEU A 9 -11.82 1.38 6.59
N ARG A 10 -12.34 1.04 7.78
CA ARG A 10 -11.92 -0.17 8.51
C ARG A 10 -12.25 -1.44 7.77
N ASP A 11 -13.45 -1.49 7.19
CA ASP A 11 -13.96 -2.68 6.50
C ASP A 11 -13.37 -2.81 5.08
N GLY A 12 -12.53 -1.84 4.66
CA GLY A 12 -11.89 -1.85 3.35
C GLY A 12 -12.84 -1.55 2.17
N LEU A 13 -14.05 -1.07 2.45
CA LEU A 13 -15.05 -0.74 1.43
C LEU A 13 -14.68 0.53 0.64
N THR A 14 -13.83 1.37 1.21
CA THR A 14 -13.28 2.57 0.57
C THR A 14 -11.92 2.94 1.16
N PHE A 15 -11.24 3.91 0.54
CA PHE A 15 -9.97 4.46 1.01
C PHE A 15 -9.88 5.95 0.66
N ILE A 16 -9.08 6.68 1.44
CA ILE A 16 -9.01 8.15 1.37
C ILE A 16 -8.74 8.65 -0.05
N PRO A 17 -7.71 8.17 -0.80
CA PRO A 17 -7.44 8.64 -2.16
C PRO A 17 -8.60 8.41 -3.15
N LEU A 18 -9.33 7.28 -3.03
CA LEU A 18 -10.50 7.04 -3.87
C LEU A 18 -11.61 8.06 -3.61
N MET A 19 -11.84 8.35 -2.33
CA MET A 19 -12.85 9.33 -1.93
C MET A 19 -12.48 10.74 -2.38
N GLN A 20 -11.21 11.13 -2.29
CA GLN A 20 -10.69 12.39 -2.83
C GLN A 20 -10.93 12.50 -4.34
N LYS A 21 -10.59 11.44 -5.10
CA LYS A 21 -10.83 11.38 -6.54
C LYS A 21 -12.33 11.54 -6.87
N ARG A 22 -13.19 10.80 -6.16
CA ARG A 22 -14.65 10.89 -6.37
C ARG A 22 -15.18 12.27 -6.03
N LEU A 23 -14.69 12.89 -4.96
CA LEU A 23 -15.10 14.26 -4.60
C LEU A 23 -14.60 15.30 -5.60
N GLY A 24 -13.41 15.13 -6.17
CA GLY A 24 -12.91 16.00 -7.25
C GLY A 24 -13.76 15.89 -8.53
N ALA A 25 -14.28 14.68 -8.83
CA ALA A 25 -15.16 14.47 -9.97
C ALA A 25 -16.59 15.00 -9.75
N ILE A 26 -17.01 15.22 -8.48
CA ILE A 26 -18.32 15.78 -8.13
C ILE A 26 -18.18 17.28 -7.90
N GLU A 27 -17.75 18.03 -8.91
CA GLU A 27 -17.70 19.50 -8.89
C GLU A 27 -19.10 20.13 -9.03
N THR A 28 -19.98 19.87 -8.09
CA THR A 28 -21.26 20.60 -8.02
C THR A 28 -21.25 21.49 -6.78
N ARG A 29 -21.10 22.79 -6.99
CA ARG A 29 -21.36 23.84 -5.99
C ARG A 29 -22.71 23.56 -5.29
N GLY A 30 -22.69 23.55 -3.95
CA GLY A 30 -23.92 23.59 -3.15
C GLY A 30 -24.38 22.26 -2.51
N ARG A 31 -23.72 21.13 -2.71
CA ARG A 31 -24.08 19.91 -2.00
C ARG A 31 -23.42 19.87 -0.61
N ARG A 32 -24.22 20.07 0.46
CA ARG A 32 -23.77 20.06 1.87
C ARG A 32 -22.90 18.84 2.23
N GLY A 33 -23.15 17.68 1.65
CA GLY A 33 -22.39 16.45 1.86
C GLY A 33 -20.95 16.50 1.32
N VAL A 34 -20.68 17.24 0.25
CA VAL A 34 -19.33 17.36 -0.35
C VAL A 34 -18.41 18.14 0.56
N ALA A 35 -18.84 19.27 1.10
CA ALA A 35 -18.04 20.09 2.02
C ALA A 35 -17.72 19.29 3.30
N MET A 36 -18.70 18.62 3.87
CA MET A 36 -18.53 17.78 5.06
C MET A 36 -17.56 16.62 4.81
N MET A 37 -17.64 15.95 3.67
CA MET A 37 -16.73 14.87 3.33
C MET A 37 -15.30 15.37 3.11
N ARG A 38 -15.10 16.53 2.49
CA ARG A 38 -13.77 17.18 2.39
C ARG A 38 -13.17 17.45 3.77
N GLN A 39 -13.96 17.98 4.69
CA GLN A 39 -13.51 18.23 6.05
C GLN A 39 -13.14 16.94 6.80
N LEU A 40 -13.94 15.89 6.64
CA LEU A 40 -13.65 14.57 7.22
C LEU A 40 -12.36 13.96 6.64
N LEU A 41 -12.09 14.10 5.36
CA LEU A 41 -10.86 13.64 4.73
C LEU A 41 -9.64 14.40 5.25
N LEU A 42 -9.70 15.74 5.30
CA LEU A 42 -8.64 16.58 5.83
C LEU A 42 -8.31 16.25 7.29
N GLN A 43 -9.31 16.06 8.14
CA GLN A 43 -9.08 15.70 9.54
C GLN A 43 -8.35 14.36 9.69
N ARG A 44 -8.59 13.42 8.78
CA ARG A 44 -7.94 12.11 8.83
C ARG A 44 -6.55 12.10 8.21
N GLU A 45 -6.28 12.96 7.25
CA GLU A 45 -4.92 13.20 6.75
C GLU A 45 -4.04 13.86 7.83
N ILE A 46 -4.58 14.83 8.57
CA ILE A 46 -3.87 15.50 9.66
C ILE A 46 -3.71 14.56 10.87
N GLY A 47 -4.71 13.72 11.16
CA GLY A 47 -4.68 12.72 12.25
C GLY A 47 -3.85 11.48 11.94
N ALA A 48 -3.53 11.22 10.69
CA ALA A 48 -2.61 10.16 10.24
C ALA A 48 -1.14 10.58 10.40
N GLY A 49 -0.83 11.33 11.46
CA GLY A 49 0.52 11.78 11.79
C GLY A 49 1.51 10.63 11.75
N LEU A 50 2.44 10.69 10.81
CA LEU A 50 3.81 10.17 10.76
C LEU A 50 4.08 8.67 11.03
N THR A 51 3.08 7.83 11.28
CA THR A 51 3.28 6.40 11.52
C THR A 51 2.30 5.58 10.70
N GLU A 52 2.79 4.96 9.66
CA GLU A 52 2.12 3.97 8.81
C GLU A 52 1.08 4.53 7.84
N SER A 53 1.39 4.42 6.56
CA SER A 53 0.38 4.61 5.51
C SER A 53 -0.82 3.67 5.79
N PRO A 54 -2.07 4.12 5.68
CA PRO A 54 -3.24 3.26 5.79
C PRO A 54 -3.15 2.02 4.90
N LEU A 55 -2.46 2.12 3.77
CA LEU A 55 -2.19 1.00 2.88
C LEU A 55 -1.21 0.00 3.51
N GLU A 56 -0.13 0.48 4.16
CA GLU A 56 0.82 -0.40 4.87
C GLU A 56 0.11 -1.22 5.95
N ALA A 57 -0.75 -0.59 6.76
CA ALA A 57 -1.52 -1.29 7.77
C ALA A 57 -2.49 -2.34 7.18
N ARG A 58 -3.00 -2.12 5.96
CA ARG A 58 -3.85 -3.09 5.25
C ARG A 58 -3.03 -4.25 4.69
N VAL A 59 -1.86 -3.95 4.12
CA VAL A 59 -0.89 -4.97 3.66
C VAL A 59 -0.52 -5.87 4.82
N GLU A 60 -0.08 -5.32 5.95
CA GLU A 60 0.31 -6.08 7.13
C GLU A 60 -0.80 -7.00 7.63
N ARG A 61 -2.02 -6.47 7.77
CA ARG A 61 -3.19 -7.29 8.17
C ARG A 61 -3.47 -8.43 7.19
N ALA A 62 -3.31 -8.21 5.88
CA ALA A 62 -3.51 -9.24 4.87
C ALA A 62 -2.47 -10.38 5.01
N LEU A 63 -1.20 -10.02 5.27
CA LEU A 63 -0.11 -10.98 5.48
C LEU A 63 -0.34 -11.81 6.76
N ILE A 64 -0.68 -11.15 7.88
CA ILE A 64 -0.93 -11.79 9.19
C ILE A 64 -2.10 -12.78 9.09
N ARG A 65 -3.22 -12.40 8.45
CA ARG A 65 -4.38 -13.29 8.28
C ARG A 65 -4.04 -14.60 7.58
N ARG A 66 -3.04 -14.59 6.72
CA ARG A 66 -2.57 -15.79 6.00
C ARG A 66 -1.40 -16.49 6.68
N GLY A 67 -1.06 -16.10 7.91
CA GLY A 67 -0.02 -16.76 8.69
C GLY A 67 1.38 -16.66 8.10
N LEU A 68 1.65 -15.66 7.26
CA LEU A 68 2.99 -15.43 6.73
C LEU A 68 3.92 -14.93 7.84
N GLU A 69 5.18 -15.36 7.79
CA GLU A 69 6.21 -14.84 8.66
C GLU A 69 6.24 -13.31 8.61
N PRO A 70 6.27 -12.60 9.75
CA PRO A 70 6.29 -11.15 9.79
C PRO A 70 7.47 -10.57 9.00
N PRO A 71 7.25 -9.65 8.08
CA PRO A 71 8.33 -8.99 7.34
C PRO A 71 9.08 -7.99 8.22
N ARG A 72 10.32 -7.68 7.85
CA ARG A 72 11.00 -6.48 8.35
C ARG A 72 10.38 -5.27 7.69
N ARG A 73 9.99 -4.29 8.50
CA ARG A 73 9.41 -3.04 8.01
C ARG A 73 10.50 -2.02 7.69
N GLN A 74 10.23 -1.16 6.69
CA GLN A 74 11.11 -0.05 6.30
C GLN A 74 12.58 -0.48 6.18
N HIS A 75 12.80 -1.64 5.54
CA HIS A 75 14.11 -2.24 5.41
C HIS A 75 14.98 -1.45 4.42
N THR A 76 16.18 -1.09 4.86
CA THR A 76 17.15 -0.38 4.01
C THR A 76 18.11 -1.36 3.37
N VAL A 77 18.22 -1.29 2.05
CA VAL A 77 19.19 -2.03 1.24
C VAL A 77 20.23 -1.03 0.73
N THR A 78 21.52 -1.36 0.88
CA THR A 78 22.61 -0.55 0.33
C THR A 78 23.09 -1.18 -0.98
N CYS A 79 23.03 -0.42 -2.06
CA CYS A 79 23.52 -0.84 -3.38
C CYS A 79 25.06 -0.80 -3.45
N PRO A 80 25.69 -1.47 -4.43
CA PRO A 80 27.15 -1.44 -4.60
C PRO A 80 27.72 -0.04 -4.83
N ASP A 81 26.93 0.87 -5.40
CA ASP A 81 27.28 2.28 -5.62
C ASP A 81 27.11 3.16 -4.37
N GLY A 82 26.75 2.57 -3.22
CA GLY A 82 26.48 3.28 -1.97
C GLY A 82 25.05 3.84 -1.88
N THR A 83 24.23 3.75 -2.91
CA THR A 83 22.83 4.21 -2.87
C THR A 83 22.04 3.40 -1.85
N ARG A 84 21.27 4.10 -1.01
CA ARG A 84 20.40 3.46 0.00
C ARG A 84 18.97 3.45 -0.49
N LEU A 85 18.39 2.26 -0.61
CA LEU A 85 17.02 2.04 -1.02
C LEU A 85 16.21 1.51 0.16
N ARG A 86 14.98 2.01 0.32
CA ARG A 86 14.07 1.58 1.39
C ARG A 86 12.95 0.75 0.81
N ILE A 87 12.69 -0.41 1.40
CA ILE A 87 11.61 -1.34 1.07
C ILE A 87 10.60 -1.31 2.23
N ASP A 88 9.31 -1.14 1.96
CA ASP A 88 8.30 -1.00 3.01
C ASP A 88 8.15 -2.27 3.85
N PHE A 89 8.11 -3.44 3.20
CA PHE A 89 8.11 -4.76 3.86
C PHE A 89 9.09 -5.69 3.17
N ALA A 90 9.93 -6.38 3.92
CA ALA A 90 10.99 -7.21 3.37
C ALA A 90 11.21 -8.52 4.12
N TRP A 91 11.54 -9.57 3.38
CA TRP A 91 12.15 -10.81 3.86
C TRP A 91 13.56 -10.91 3.29
N PRO A 92 14.57 -10.36 4.00
CA PRO A 92 15.91 -10.20 3.44
C PRO A 92 16.60 -11.54 3.09
N ALA A 93 16.33 -12.59 3.87
CA ALA A 93 16.91 -13.91 3.62
C ALA A 93 16.48 -14.49 2.26
N GLN A 94 15.22 -14.26 1.87
CA GLN A 94 14.64 -14.72 0.61
C GLN A 94 14.74 -13.64 -0.50
N LYS A 95 15.21 -12.44 -0.16
CA LYS A 95 15.20 -11.25 -1.04
C LYS A 95 13.82 -10.99 -1.65
N VAL A 96 12.78 -11.08 -0.85
CA VAL A 96 11.41 -10.73 -1.23
C VAL A 96 11.04 -9.42 -0.58
N GLY A 97 10.42 -8.51 -1.33
CA GLY A 97 9.98 -7.22 -0.84
C GLY A 97 8.61 -6.82 -1.33
N ILE A 98 7.91 -5.99 -0.55
CA ILE A 98 6.66 -5.35 -0.94
C ILE A 98 6.84 -3.84 -0.85
N GLU A 99 6.41 -3.14 -1.89
CA GLU A 99 6.20 -1.69 -1.91
C GLU A 99 4.70 -1.42 -1.79
N ALA A 100 4.31 -0.64 -0.79
CA ALA A 100 2.95 -0.17 -0.61
C ALA A 100 2.75 1.12 -1.41
N ASP A 101 2.32 0.95 -2.66
CA ASP A 101 2.13 2.06 -3.60
C ASP A 101 0.72 2.66 -3.42
N GLY A 102 0.59 3.58 -2.47
CA GLY A 102 -0.60 4.41 -2.32
C GLY A 102 -0.75 5.30 -3.54
N PHE A 103 -1.98 5.48 -3.98
CA PHE A 103 -2.31 6.30 -5.14
C PHE A 103 -1.87 7.77 -4.91
N ARG A 104 -0.62 8.08 -5.23
CA ARG A 104 -0.14 9.46 -5.29
C ARG A 104 -0.38 9.99 -6.70
N TRP A 105 -1.21 11.02 -6.79
CA TRP A 105 -1.33 11.84 -7.99
C TRP A 105 -0.06 12.69 -8.15
N HIS A 106 0.99 12.11 -8.65
CA HIS A 106 2.11 12.88 -9.16
C HIS A 106 2.40 12.39 -10.57
N SER A 107 1.88 13.17 -11.52
CA SER A 107 2.25 13.13 -12.93
C SER A 107 3.67 13.69 -13.13
N ASP A 108 4.58 13.48 -12.17
CA ASP A 108 5.94 13.96 -12.28
C ASP A 108 6.80 12.88 -12.91
N LEU A 109 7.26 13.15 -14.11
CA LEU A 109 8.14 12.28 -14.88
C LEU A 109 9.40 11.90 -14.08
N GLU A 110 9.91 12.83 -13.28
CA GLU A 110 11.08 12.59 -12.42
C GLU A 110 10.80 11.57 -11.32
N GLN A 111 9.61 11.60 -10.71
CA GLN A 111 9.21 10.60 -9.71
C GLN A 111 9.11 9.22 -10.33
N TRP A 112 8.49 9.11 -11.50
CA TRP A 112 8.39 7.85 -12.25
C TRP A 112 9.77 7.29 -12.60
N GLN A 113 10.71 8.14 -13.05
CA GLN A 113 12.09 7.73 -13.35
C GLN A 113 12.83 7.25 -12.08
N ARG A 114 12.65 7.93 -10.94
CA ARG A 114 13.23 7.50 -9.66
C ARG A 114 12.70 6.14 -9.22
N ASP A 115 11.40 5.91 -9.34
CA ASP A 115 10.75 4.65 -8.96
C ASP A 115 11.20 3.51 -9.88
N ALA A 116 11.29 3.76 -11.18
CA ALA A 116 11.81 2.80 -12.15
C ALA A 116 13.29 2.44 -11.87
N ARG A 117 14.14 3.43 -11.58
CA ARG A 117 15.55 3.21 -11.21
C ARG A 117 15.67 2.39 -9.91
N LYS A 118 14.89 2.73 -8.89
CA LYS A 118 14.85 1.97 -7.62
C LYS A 118 14.50 0.50 -7.89
N HIS A 119 13.47 0.26 -8.69
CA HIS A 119 13.03 -1.09 -9.03
C HIS A 119 14.11 -1.89 -9.75
N ASN A 120 14.77 -1.29 -10.74
CA ASN A 120 15.85 -1.93 -11.49
C ASN A 120 17.02 -2.30 -10.58
N LEU A 121 17.49 -1.38 -9.72
CA LEU A 121 18.58 -1.63 -8.79
C LEU A 121 18.25 -2.78 -7.82
N LEU A 122 17.03 -2.83 -7.30
CA LEU A 122 16.60 -3.94 -6.44
C LEU A 122 16.57 -5.27 -7.20
N GLN A 123 16.11 -5.26 -8.46
CA GLN A 123 16.12 -6.44 -9.33
C GLN A 123 17.54 -6.95 -9.61
N GLU A 124 18.47 -6.06 -9.94
CA GLU A 124 19.88 -6.40 -10.15
C GLU A 124 20.53 -7.04 -8.91
N MET A 125 20.09 -6.64 -7.73
CA MET A 125 20.50 -7.23 -6.45
C MET A 125 19.77 -8.54 -6.11
N GLY A 126 18.91 -9.03 -7.00
CA GLY A 126 18.17 -10.27 -6.87
C GLY A 126 16.90 -10.17 -6.01
N TRP A 127 16.42 -8.97 -5.70
CA TRP A 127 15.17 -8.79 -4.99
C TRP A 127 13.97 -9.06 -5.89
N LYS A 128 13.02 -9.83 -5.38
CA LYS A 128 11.72 -10.08 -5.99
C LYS A 128 10.72 -9.13 -5.39
N MET A 129 10.39 -8.05 -6.11
CA MET A 129 9.54 -7.00 -5.61
C MET A 129 8.08 -7.22 -5.99
N VAL A 130 7.19 -7.04 -5.04
CA VAL A 130 5.73 -7.05 -5.23
C VAL A 130 5.19 -5.66 -4.94
N ARG A 131 4.32 -5.15 -5.80
CA ARG A 131 3.67 -3.86 -5.58
C ARG A 131 2.25 -4.09 -5.05
N ALA A 132 1.96 -3.52 -3.88
CA ALA A 132 0.64 -3.54 -3.28
C ALA A 132 -0.03 -2.18 -3.46
N THR A 133 -1.25 -2.17 -3.99
CA THR A 133 -2.06 -0.95 -4.13
C THR A 133 -3.39 -1.11 -3.40
N ASP A 134 -4.01 0.01 -3.03
CA ASP A 134 -5.36 -0.02 -2.47
C ASP A 134 -6.35 -0.75 -3.38
N ARG A 135 -6.21 -0.54 -4.69
CA ARG A 135 -7.06 -1.20 -5.68
C ARG A 135 -6.90 -2.72 -5.67
N SER A 136 -5.66 -3.22 -5.68
CA SER A 136 -5.39 -4.67 -5.69
C SER A 136 -5.92 -5.34 -4.42
N LEU A 137 -5.71 -4.72 -3.24
CA LEU A 137 -6.22 -5.24 -1.97
C LEU A 137 -7.75 -5.18 -1.84
N CYS A 138 -8.43 -4.26 -2.57
CA CYS A 138 -9.88 -4.21 -2.60
C CYS A 138 -10.48 -5.24 -3.57
N GLN A 139 -9.80 -5.52 -4.69
CA GLN A 139 -10.29 -6.48 -5.68
C GLN A 139 -10.12 -7.92 -5.22
N ASP A 140 -8.96 -8.26 -4.66
CA ASP A 140 -8.66 -9.57 -4.10
C ASP A 140 -7.69 -9.41 -2.92
N PRO A 141 -8.21 -9.38 -1.68
CA PRO A 141 -7.39 -9.22 -0.48
C PRO A 141 -6.37 -10.35 -0.27
N ASP A 142 -6.58 -11.48 -0.90
CA ASP A 142 -5.74 -12.67 -0.75
C ASP A 142 -4.72 -12.83 -1.87
N ALA A 143 -4.82 -12.07 -2.96
CA ALA A 143 -3.88 -12.16 -4.08
C ALA A 143 -2.44 -11.84 -3.64
N LEU A 144 -2.26 -10.75 -2.90
CA LEU A 144 -0.96 -10.33 -2.39
C LEU A 144 -0.32 -11.40 -1.47
N PRO A 145 -1.00 -11.87 -0.40
CA PRO A 145 -0.44 -12.94 0.45
C PRO A 145 -0.11 -14.22 -0.31
N ARG A 146 -0.94 -14.66 -1.27
CA ARG A 146 -0.66 -15.84 -2.09
C ARG A 146 0.60 -15.66 -2.94
N GLN A 147 0.75 -14.50 -3.58
CA GLN A 147 1.93 -14.17 -4.38
C GLN A 147 3.20 -14.19 -3.53
N VAL A 148 3.16 -13.55 -2.36
CA VAL A 148 4.29 -13.49 -1.42
C VAL A 148 4.64 -14.89 -0.91
N ALA A 149 3.65 -15.70 -0.51
CA ALA A 149 3.87 -17.07 -0.08
C ALA A 149 4.61 -17.91 -1.15
N GLY A 150 4.21 -17.78 -2.42
CA GLY A 150 4.89 -18.42 -3.53
C GLY A 150 6.36 -17.99 -3.70
N LEU A 151 6.64 -16.71 -3.50
CA LEU A 151 8.00 -16.15 -3.59
C LEU A 151 8.88 -16.58 -2.41
N LEU A 152 8.30 -16.75 -1.23
CA LEU A 152 9.00 -17.21 -0.01
C LEU A 152 9.24 -18.74 -0.03
N GLY A 153 8.73 -19.48 -1.00
CA GLY A 153 8.84 -20.93 -1.07
C GLY A 153 7.88 -21.67 -0.12
N HIS A 154 6.90 -21.00 0.44
CA HIS A 154 5.84 -21.66 1.19
C HIS A 154 4.92 -22.39 0.22
N VAL A 155 4.90 -23.72 0.30
CA VAL A 155 3.96 -24.58 -0.42
C VAL A 155 2.54 -24.15 -0.05
N ARG A 156 1.69 -23.97 -1.08
CA ARG A 156 0.27 -23.60 -1.04
C ARG A 156 -0.38 -23.84 0.33
N LEU A 157 -0.69 -22.75 1.03
CA LEU A 157 -1.65 -22.83 2.13
C LEU A 157 -3.00 -23.29 1.56
N PRO A 158 -3.65 -24.33 2.14
CA PRO A 158 -4.96 -24.76 1.68
C PRO A 158 -5.93 -23.57 1.75
N LEU A 159 -6.73 -23.42 0.72
CA LEU A 159 -7.94 -22.62 0.78
C LEU A 159 -8.86 -23.33 1.79
N GLU A 160 -8.97 -22.81 3.00
CA GLU A 160 -10.06 -23.23 3.88
C GLU A 160 -11.37 -22.80 3.21
N ALA A 161 -12.25 -23.78 3.01
CA ALA A 161 -13.58 -23.69 2.42
C ALA A 161 -14.54 -22.91 3.34
#